data_9b96e8ba53105e3dd1dc10fed72b6e36
#
_entry.id   9b96e8ba53105e3dd1dc10fed72b6e36
#
_cell.length_a   1.000
_cell.length_b   1.000
_cell.length_c   1.000
_cell.angle_alpha   90.00
_cell.angle_beta   90.00
_cell.angle_gamma   90.00
#
_symmetry.space_group_name_H-M   'P 1'
#
loop_
_entity.id
_entity.type
_entity.pdbx_description
1 polymer ?
#
loop_
_entity_poly.entity_id
_entity_poly.type
_entity_poly.pdbx_seq_one_letter_code
_entity_poly.pdbx_strand_id
1 'polypeptide(L)'
;MATDVTDATFETEVLQADEPVLVDFWAEWCGPCHAVAPVLERIADEHNVKLVKVNIDEEQGLAQRYGVMSIPTMILFRNGEPAAAVVGAQPKSAIERALGLGVAA
;
A
#
# COMPACT_ATOMS: atom_id res chain seq x y z
N MET A 1 -1.30 8.27 9.55
CA MET A 1 0.01 8.53 8.93
C MET A 1 0.65 7.24 8.50
N ALA A 2 1.37 7.29 7.39
CA ALA A 2 2.05 6.11 6.86
C ALA A 2 3.37 5.88 7.59
N THR A 3 3.69 4.60 7.80
CA THR A 3 4.96 4.19 8.41
C THR A 3 5.86 3.63 7.32
N ASP A 4 7.12 4.07 7.29
CA ASP A 4 8.09 3.52 6.36
C ASP A 4 8.49 2.12 6.81
N VAL A 5 8.51 1.17 5.87
CA VAL A 5 8.82 -0.23 6.14
C VAL A 5 9.98 -0.66 5.25
N THR A 6 10.90 -1.41 5.84
CA THR A 6 12.10 -1.94 5.17
C THR A 6 12.04 -3.46 5.13
N ASP A 7 13.02 -4.07 4.44
CA ASP A 7 13.20 -5.53 4.48
C ASP A 7 13.24 -6.04 5.92
N ALA A 8 13.93 -5.31 6.80
CA ALA A 8 14.12 -5.74 8.19
C ALA A 8 12.84 -5.67 9.02
N THR A 9 11.90 -4.79 8.67
CA THR A 9 10.68 -4.58 9.47
C THR A 9 9.41 -5.12 8.81
N PHE A 10 9.49 -5.58 7.57
CA PHE A 10 8.30 -5.97 6.80
C PHE A 10 7.55 -7.13 7.46
N GLU A 11 8.27 -8.13 7.94
CA GLU A 11 7.61 -9.28 8.57
C GLU A 11 6.79 -8.85 9.78
N THR A 12 7.39 -8.06 10.67
CA THR A 12 6.71 -7.61 11.89
C THR A 12 5.56 -6.65 11.58
N GLU A 13 5.80 -5.68 10.69
CA GLU A 13 4.84 -4.60 10.43
C GLU A 13 3.70 -5.02 9.52
N VAL A 14 3.92 -5.97 8.64
CA VAL A 14 2.95 -6.38 7.63
C VAL A 14 2.49 -7.83 7.81
N LEU A 15 3.44 -8.76 7.80
CA LEU A 15 3.09 -10.19 7.76
C LEU A 15 2.53 -10.69 9.09
N GLN A 16 2.94 -10.11 10.20
CA GLN A 16 2.47 -10.49 11.54
C GLN A 16 1.41 -9.55 12.09
N ALA A 17 0.94 -8.60 11.29
CA ALA A 17 -0.06 -7.65 11.74
C ALA A 17 -1.43 -8.32 11.90
N ASP A 18 -2.15 -7.94 12.95
CA ASP A 18 -3.48 -8.47 13.23
C ASP A 18 -4.57 -7.77 12.41
N GLU A 19 -4.33 -6.51 12.03
CA GLU A 19 -5.27 -5.75 11.21
C GLU A 19 -4.85 -5.81 9.73
N PRO A 20 -5.75 -5.45 8.82
CA PRO A 20 -5.38 -5.31 7.41
C PRO A 20 -4.32 -4.21 7.23
N VAL A 21 -3.37 -4.45 6.34
CA VAL A 21 -2.29 -3.51 6.07
C VAL A 21 -2.27 -3.16 4.60
N LEU A 22 -2.35 -1.87 4.30
CA LEU A 22 -2.21 -1.37 2.93
C LEU A 22 -0.75 -0.98 2.71
N VAL A 23 -0.10 -1.67 1.79
CA VAL A 23 1.32 -1.44 1.47
C VAL A 23 1.40 -0.62 0.20
N ASP A 24 2.01 0.56 0.30
CA ASP A 24 2.19 1.50 -0.80
C ASP A 24 3.63 1.41 -1.30
N PHE A 25 3.83 0.82 -2.48
CA PHE A 25 5.14 0.78 -3.15
C PHE A 25 5.30 2.06 -3.95
N TRP A 26 6.32 2.85 -3.63
CA TRP A 26 6.49 4.21 -4.14
C TRP A 26 7.97 4.53 -4.36
N ALA A 27 8.24 5.69 -4.97
CA ALA A 27 9.59 6.25 -5.06
C ALA A 27 9.53 7.76 -4.98
N GLU A 28 10.63 8.35 -4.54
CA GLU A 28 10.74 9.81 -4.35
C GLU A 28 10.50 10.58 -5.65
N TRP A 29 10.99 10.03 -6.77
CA TRP A 29 10.88 10.66 -8.10
C TRP A 29 9.51 10.50 -8.76
N CYS A 30 8.62 9.77 -8.14
CA CYS A 30 7.34 9.39 -8.75
C CYS A 30 6.25 10.42 -8.42
N GLY A 31 5.91 11.26 -9.39
CA GLY A 31 4.84 12.25 -9.24
C GLY A 31 3.49 11.67 -8.86
N PRO A 32 3.01 10.64 -9.59
CA PRO A 32 1.73 9.99 -9.23
C PRO A 32 1.72 9.38 -7.83
N CYS A 33 2.88 8.91 -7.34
CA CYS A 33 2.98 8.39 -5.98
C CYS A 33 2.70 9.49 -4.95
N HIS A 34 3.24 10.67 -5.18
CA HIS A 34 3.00 11.81 -4.29
C HIS A 34 1.55 12.29 -4.38
N ALA A 35 0.96 12.25 -5.57
CA ALA A 35 -0.42 12.68 -5.77
C ALA A 35 -1.41 11.76 -5.05
N VAL A 36 -1.16 10.46 -5.00
CA VAL A 36 -2.07 9.50 -4.39
C VAL A 36 -1.87 9.38 -2.87
N ALA A 37 -0.75 9.83 -2.35
CA ALA A 37 -0.42 9.66 -0.93
C ALA A 37 -1.53 10.17 0.01
N PRO A 38 -2.06 11.39 -0.14
CA PRO A 38 -3.13 11.83 0.74
C PRO A 38 -4.43 11.02 0.57
N VAL A 39 -4.68 10.51 -0.62
CA VAL A 39 -5.85 9.64 -0.87
C VAL A 39 -5.71 8.34 -0.08
N LEU A 40 -4.53 7.75 -0.09
CA LEU A 40 -4.28 6.50 0.65
C LEU A 40 -4.40 6.72 2.16
N GLU A 41 -3.94 7.87 2.65
CA GLU A 41 -4.09 8.19 4.08
C GLU A 41 -5.56 8.29 4.46
N ARG A 42 -6.39 8.90 3.62
CA ARG A 42 -7.83 8.97 3.85
C ARG A 42 -8.48 7.60 3.84
N ILE A 43 -8.13 6.76 2.88
CA ILE A 43 -8.64 5.39 2.78
C ILE A 43 -8.28 4.61 4.05
N ALA A 44 -7.02 4.67 4.46
CA ALA A 44 -6.56 3.95 5.64
C ALA A 44 -7.31 4.40 6.89
N ASP A 45 -7.52 5.70 7.02
CA ASP A 45 -8.21 6.28 8.16
C ASP A 45 -9.69 5.90 8.17
N GLU A 46 -10.37 6.02 7.04
CA GLU A 46 -11.80 5.73 6.92
C GLU A 46 -12.14 4.25 7.10
N HIS A 47 -11.22 3.38 6.68
CA HIS A 47 -11.46 1.94 6.71
C HIS A 47 -10.73 1.21 7.85
N ASN A 48 -10.07 1.94 8.73
CA ASN A 48 -9.33 1.37 9.86
C ASN A 48 -8.27 0.37 9.38
N VAL A 49 -7.53 0.75 8.34
CA VAL A 49 -6.48 -0.06 7.75
C VAL A 49 -5.14 0.61 8.07
N LYS A 50 -4.15 -0.20 8.45
CA LYS A 50 -2.80 0.32 8.67
C LYS A 50 -2.16 0.63 7.32
N LEU A 51 -1.54 1.80 7.19
CA LEU A 51 -0.86 2.20 5.96
C LEU A 51 0.65 2.18 6.18
N VAL A 52 1.36 1.45 5.32
CA VAL A 52 2.82 1.43 5.33
C VAL A 52 3.34 1.74 3.94
N LYS A 53 4.56 2.25 3.87
CA LYS A 53 5.21 2.66 2.61
C LYS A 53 6.51 1.89 2.42
N VAL A 54 6.70 1.39 1.21
CA VAL A 54 7.93 0.70 0.81
C VAL A 54 8.56 1.48 -0.35
N ASN A 55 9.72 2.06 -0.12
CA ASN A 55 10.47 2.77 -1.16
C ASN A 55 11.18 1.75 -2.05
N ILE A 56 10.80 1.65 -3.31
CA ILE A 56 11.31 0.61 -4.20
C ILE A 56 12.78 0.79 -4.57
N ASP A 57 13.30 2.00 -4.45
CA ASP A 57 14.73 2.24 -4.71
C ASP A 57 15.60 1.73 -3.56
N GLU A 58 15.07 1.77 -2.34
CA GLU A 58 15.78 1.32 -1.15
C GLU A 58 15.52 -0.15 -0.82
N GLU A 59 14.31 -0.63 -1.11
CA GLU A 59 13.86 -1.98 -0.75
C GLU A 59 13.54 -2.79 -2.02
N GLN A 60 14.54 -2.97 -2.87
CA GLN A 60 14.37 -3.63 -4.16
C GLN A 60 13.91 -5.09 -4.03
N GLY A 61 14.36 -5.77 -2.98
CA GLY A 61 13.96 -7.15 -2.74
C GLY A 61 12.47 -7.31 -2.48
N LEU A 62 11.87 -6.37 -1.74
CA LEU A 62 10.43 -6.39 -1.49
C LEU A 62 9.64 -6.14 -2.79
N ALA A 63 10.09 -5.19 -3.60
CA ALA A 63 9.44 -4.91 -4.87
C ALA A 63 9.46 -6.14 -5.78
N GLN A 64 10.59 -6.83 -5.86
CA GLN A 64 10.71 -8.05 -6.66
C GLN A 64 9.85 -9.17 -6.10
N ARG A 65 9.85 -9.35 -4.79
CA ARG A 65 9.08 -10.41 -4.13
C ARG A 65 7.60 -10.34 -4.46
N TYR A 66 7.06 -9.13 -4.54
CA TYR A 66 5.62 -8.95 -4.79
C TYR A 66 5.31 -8.55 -6.24
N GLY A 67 6.31 -8.66 -7.14
CA GLY A 67 6.09 -8.45 -8.56
C GLY A 67 5.72 -7.04 -8.95
N VAL A 68 6.25 -6.05 -8.22
CA VAL A 68 5.94 -4.64 -8.50
C VAL A 68 6.69 -4.21 -9.75
N MET A 69 5.95 -3.91 -10.82
CA MET A 69 6.50 -3.53 -12.12
C MET A 69 6.35 -2.03 -12.40
N SER A 70 5.35 -1.40 -11.80
CA SER A 70 5.12 0.03 -11.96
C SER A 70 4.62 0.61 -10.65
N ILE A 71 4.76 1.91 -10.46
CA ILE A 71 4.37 2.58 -9.22
C ILE A 71 3.49 3.79 -9.51
N PRO A 72 2.60 4.13 -8.58
CA PRO A 72 2.37 3.44 -7.31
C PRO A 72 1.69 2.10 -7.51
N THR A 73 2.04 1.12 -6.70
CA THR A 73 1.32 -0.14 -6.57
C THR A 73 0.92 -0.27 -5.11
N MET A 74 -0.37 -0.47 -4.85
CA MET A 74 -0.89 -0.64 -3.51
C MET A 74 -1.40 -2.06 -3.35
N ILE A 75 -0.91 -2.75 -2.33
CA ILE A 75 -1.34 -4.13 -2.05
C ILE A 75 -1.93 -4.18 -0.66
N LEU A 76 -3.16 -4.69 -0.56
CA LEU A 76 -3.81 -4.88 0.73
C LEU A 76 -3.48 -6.28 1.23
N PHE A 77 -2.86 -6.34 2.40
CA PHE A 77 -2.53 -7.60 3.06
C PHE A 77 -3.56 -7.89 4.14
N ARG A 78 -3.98 -9.14 4.20
CA ARG A 78 -4.85 -9.65 5.28
C ARG A 78 -4.24 -10.94 5.82
N ASN A 79 -4.03 -11.00 7.12
CA ASN A 79 -3.46 -12.18 7.77
C ASN A 79 -2.13 -12.62 7.13
N GLY A 80 -1.30 -11.63 6.81
CA GLY A 80 0.04 -11.87 6.27
C GLY A 80 0.09 -12.22 4.79
N GLU A 81 -1.03 -12.14 4.06
CA GLU A 81 -1.07 -12.51 2.64
C GLU A 81 -1.67 -11.39 1.79
N PRO A 82 -1.16 -11.21 0.56
CA PRO A 82 -1.79 -10.28 -0.37
C PRO A 82 -3.23 -10.70 -0.66
N ALA A 83 -4.17 -9.80 -0.45
CA ALA A 83 -5.59 -10.07 -0.67
C ALA A 83 -6.11 -9.34 -1.91
N ALA A 84 -5.58 -8.16 -2.21
CA ALA A 84 -6.00 -7.36 -3.36
C ALA A 84 -4.91 -6.36 -3.70
N ALA A 85 -4.91 -5.90 -4.95
CA ALA A 85 -3.90 -4.94 -5.41
C ALA A 85 -4.50 -3.98 -6.41
N VAL A 86 -3.93 -2.78 -6.48
CA VAL A 86 -4.29 -1.78 -7.49
C VAL A 86 -3.03 -1.04 -7.92
N VAL A 87 -2.93 -0.73 -9.20
CA VAL A 87 -1.77 -0.04 -9.78
C VAL A 87 -2.22 1.33 -10.29
N GLY A 88 -1.41 2.33 -9.99
CA GLY A 88 -1.62 3.69 -10.48
C GLY A 88 -2.36 4.58 -9.50
N ALA A 89 -2.25 5.90 -9.74
CA ALA A 89 -2.90 6.91 -8.90
C ALA A 89 -4.35 7.10 -9.35
N GLN A 90 -5.17 6.10 -9.09
CA GLN A 90 -6.57 6.11 -9.47
C GLN A 90 -7.41 6.91 -8.48
N PRO A 91 -8.65 7.28 -8.85
CA PRO A 91 -9.55 7.95 -7.91
C PRO A 91 -9.83 7.10 -6.68
N LYS A 92 -10.10 7.76 -5.56
CA LYS A 92 -10.32 7.11 -4.27
C LYS A 92 -11.33 5.96 -4.35
N SER A 93 -12.48 6.18 -4.98
CA SER A 93 -13.52 5.14 -5.07
C SER A 93 -13.06 3.95 -5.89
N ALA A 94 -12.27 4.17 -6.94
CA ALA A 94 -11.73 3.10 -7.75
C ALA A 94 -10.73 2.26 -6.96
N ILE A 95 -9.89 2.90 -6.16
CA ILE A 95 -8.95 2.21 -5.27
C ILE A 95 -9.70 1.39 -4.24
N GLU A 96 -10.71 1.99 -3.61
CA GLU A 96 -11.53 1.29 -2.61
C GLU A 96 -12.18 0.04 -3.20
N ARG A 97 -12.75 0.15 -4.39
CA ARG A 97 -13.37 -0.99 -5.05
C ARG A 97 -12.36 -2.07 -5.41
N ALA A 98 -11.21 -1.68 -5.97
CA ALA A 98 -10.17 -2.63 -6.35
C ALA A 98 -9.64 -3.38 -5.13
N LEU A 99 -9.56 -2.72 -3.98
CA LEU A 99 -9.06 -3.32 -2.76
C LEU A 99 -10.16 -4.06 -1.96
N GLY A 100 -11.39 -4.01 -2.43
CA GLY A 100 -12.51 -4.68 -1.74
C GLY A 100 -12.89 -4.01 -0.42
N LEU A 101 -12.63 -2.71 -0.30
CA LEU A 101 -12.88 -1.99 0.95
C LEU A 101 -14.28 -1.37 1.04
N GLY A 102 -15.02 -1.43 -0.05
CA GLY A 102 -16.30 -0.77 -0.10
C GLY A 102 -16.16 0.73 -0.31
N VAL A 103 -17.20 1.34 -0.87
CA VAL A 103 -17.23 2.77 -1.12
C VAL A 103 -18.31 3.38 -0.24
N ALA A 104 -17.94 4.41 0.53
CA ALA A 104 -18.91 5.09 1.39
C ALA A 104 -20.05 5.67 0.53
N ALA A 105 -21.26 5.43 0.95
CA ALA A 105 -22.44 5.92 0.27
C ALA A 105 -22.54 7.45 0.40
#